data_abcbcc2ded33e49d5bbcf0406656c713
#
_entry.id   abcbcc2ded33e49d5bbcf0406656c713
#
_cell.length_a   1.000
_cell.length_b   1.000
_cell.length_c   1.000
_cell.angle_alpha   90.00
_cell.angle_beta   90.00
_cell.angle_gamma   90.00
#
_symmetry.space_group_name_H-M   'P 1'
#
loop_
_entity.id
_entity.type
_entity.pdbx_description
1 polymer ?
#
loop_
_entity_poly.entity_id
_entity_poly.type
_entity_poly.pdbx_seq_one_letter_code
_entity_poly.pdbx_strand_id
1 'polypeptide(L)'
;MSDLGADLARAYEARVAAAGVELTPAAIRAVVRELGGGEGRAQVAAGNKHLAGQLDVSVRTVPRWQKEGGEARNISRSTPGLRISVQGIATAQQRAVNARAFRERVQEQGLDVEPCRVMVKVYNEDRARPRSIGAQHIGGDELTAALDALEGGDVAGAAEAFGRAWLDVYGMDDVDATIIDVVGTFSANL
;
A
#
# COMPACT_ATOMS: atom_id res chain seq x y z
N MET A 1 -11.08 13.59 -18.54
CA MET A 1 -9.66 13.26 -18.54
C MET A 1 -9.29 12.93 -17.11
N SER A 2 -8.70 11.81 -16.89
CA SER A 2 -8.40 11.25 -15.56
C SER A 2 -6.88 11.30 -15.37
N ASP A 3 -6.44 11.82 -14.21
CA ASP A 3 -5.03 11.85 -13.84
C ASP A 3 -4.58 10.43 -13.50
N LEU A 4 -3.69 9.86 -14.30
CA LEU A 4 -3.16 8.50 -14.14
C LEU A 4 -2.60 8.28 -12.73
N GLY A 5 -1.88 9.28 -12.19
CA GLY A 5 -1.31 9.18 -10.85
C GLY A 5 -2.38 9.10 -9.77
N ALA A 6 -3.41 9.93 -9.87
CA ALA A 6 -4.53 9.92 -8.93
C ALA A 6 -5.33 8.60 -9.01
N ASP A 7 -5.49 8.02 -10.20
CA ASP A 7 -6.17 6.75 -10.38
C ASP A 7 -5.36 5.58 -9.82
N LEU A 8 -4.06 5.53 -10.07
CA LEU A 8 -3.14 4.56 -9.49
C LEU A 8 -3.11 4.66 -7.96
N ALA A 9 -2.98 5.87 -7.42
CA ALA A 9 -2.98 6.08 -5.97
C ALA A 9 -4.30 5.63 -5.33
N ARG A 10 -5.43 5.93 -5.96
CA ARG A 10 -6.75 5.49 -5.49
C ARG A 10 -6.89 3.97 -5.52
N ALA A 11 -6.45 3.31 -6.58
CA ALA A 11 -6.48 1.88 -6.71
C ALA A 11 -5.57 1.20 -5.69
N TYR A 12 -4.35 1.71 -5.50
CA TYR A 12 -3.43 1.26 -4.46
C TYR A 12 -4.03 1.41 -3.06
N GLU A 13 -4.54 2.61 -2.73
CA GLU A 13 -5.17 2.86 -1.45
C GLU A 13 -6.33 1.90 -1.16
N ALA A 14 -7.16 1.60 -2.15
CA ALA A 14 -8.25 0.65 -2.00
C ALA A 14 -7.76 -0.77 -1.64
N ARG A 15 -6.58 -1.16 -2.11
CA ARG A 15 -5.97 -2.49 -1.84
C ARG A 15 -5.24 -2.56 -0.50
N VAL A 16 -4.60 -1.47 -0.10
CA VAL A 16 -3.83 -1.44 1.15
C VAL A 16 -4.66 -0.93 2.33
N ALA A 17 -5.84 -0.38 2.07
CA ALA A 17 -6.72 0.12 3.12
C ALA A 17 -6.98 -0.96 4.17
N ALA A 18 -6.73 -0.61 5.44
CA ALA A 18 -7.19 -1.38 6.57
C ALA A 18 -8.50 -0.75 7.05
N ALA A 19 -9.62 -1.46 6.91
CA ALA A 19 -10.83 -1.11 7.65
C ALA A 19 -10.48 -1.10 9.14
N GLY A 20 -11.11 -0.22 9.93
CA GLY A 20 -10.77 -0.05 11.33
C GLY A 20 -10.61 -1.39 12.05
N VAL A 21 -9.39 -1.71 12.46
CA VAL A 21 -9.06 -2.99 13.09
C VAL A 21 -9.76 -3.04 14.44
N GLU A 22 -10.60 -4.05 14.66
CA GLU A 22 -11.18 -4.28 15.97
C GLU A 22 -10.06 -4.67 16.96
N LEU A 23 -10.03 -3.99 18.12
CA LEU A 23 -9.04 -4.27 19.15
C LEU A 23 -9.37 -5.56 19.90
N THR A 24 -9.00 -6.67 19.30
CA THR A 24 -9.06 -7.99 19.92
C THR A 24 -7.69 -8.37 20.49
N PRO A 25 -7.61 -9.32 21.45
CA PRO A 25 -6.33 -9.88 21.89
C PRO A 25 -5.48 -10.43 20.74
N ALA A 26 -6.11 -10.99 19.71
CA ALA A 26 -5.44 -11.46 18.50
C ALA A 26 -4.80 -10.33 17.69
N ALA A 27 -5.53 -9.21 17.48
CA ALA A 27 -5.00 -8.03 16.79
C ALA A 27 -3.79 -7.46 17.52
N ILE A 28 -3.85 -7.37 18.86
CA ILE A 28 -2.71 -6.89 19.67
C ILE A 28 -1.51 -7.84 19.56
N ARG A 29 -1.73 -9.16 19.56
CA ARG A 29 -0.65 -10.14 19.34
C ARG A 29 -0.01 -9.98 17.97
N ALA A 30 -0.80 -9.74 16.92
CA ALA A 30 -0.30 -9.50 15.57
C ALA A 30 0.59 -8.24 15.52
N VAL A 31 0.13 -7.12 16.08
CA VAL A 31 0.92 -5.90 16.20
C VAL A 31 2.24 -6.13 16.94
N VAL A 32 2.20 -6.84 18.07
CA VAL A 32 3.41 -7.12 18.87
C VAL A 32 4.40 -7.98 18.09
N ARG A 33 3.94 -8.99 17.34
CA ARG A 33 4.81 -9.83 16.49
C ARG A 33 5.48 -9.02 15.39
N GLU A 34 4.72 -8.18 14.71
CA GLU A 34 5.23 -7.31 13.64
C GLU A 34 6.27 -6.32 14.20
N LEU A 35 5.96 -5.60 15.28
CA LEU A 35 6.89 -4.67 15.93
C LEU A 35 8.14 -5.35 16.51
N GLY A 36 8.06 -6.63 16.83
CA GLY A 36 9.16 -7.42 17.35
C GLY A 36 9.95 -8.19 16.28
N GLY A 37 9.48 -8.19 15.03
CA GLY A 37 10.13 -8.88 13.92
C GLY A 37 9.97 -10.40 13.95
N GLY A 38 8.90 -10.95 14.59
CA GLY A 38 8.61 -12.37 14.58
C GLY A 38 7.91 -12.93 15.82
N GLU A 39 7.84 -14.27 15.88
CA GLU A 39 7.07 -15.01 16.89
C GLU A 39 7.93 -15.55 18.04
N GLY A 40 9.24 -15.48 17.94
CA GLY A 40 10.17 -15.96 18.97
C GLY A 40 10.00 -15.19 20.29
N ARG A 41 10.29 -15.85 21.42
CA ARG A 41 10.12 -15.26 22.76
C ARG A 41 10.82 -13.91 22.93
N ALA A 42 12.04 -13.79 22.40
CA ALA A 42 12.80 -12.54 22.43
C ALA A 42 12.15 -11.44 21.58
N GLN A 43 11.67 -11.81 20.40
CA GLN A 43 10.99 -10.93 19.46
C GLN A 43 9.66 -10.41 20.03
N VAL A 44 8.84 -11.29 20.61
CA VAL A 44 7.61 -10.90 21.31
C VAL A 44 7.90 -9.98 22.50
N ALA A 45 8.97 -10.21 23.25
CA ALA A 45 9.38 -9.32 24.33
C ALA A 45 9.81 -7.93 23.81
N ALA A 46 10.54 -7.88 22.69
CA ALA A 46 10.92 -6.63 22.02
C ALA A 46 9.68 -5.88 21.51
N GLY A 47 8.74 -6.56 20.86
CA GLY A 47 7.48 -5.97 20.40
C GLY A 47 6.63 -5.42 21.54
N ASN A 48 6.53 -6.16 22.66
CA ASN A 48 5.85 -5.64 23.86
C ASN A 48 6.49 -4.35 24.39
N LYS A 49 7.81 -4.30 24.41
CA LYS A 49 8.55 -3.11 24.86
C LYS A 49 8.33 -1.93 23.91
N HIS A 50 8.37 -2.20 22.60
CA HIS A 50 8.16 -1.19 21.57
C HIS A 50 6.75 -0.59 21.66
N LEU A 51 5.72 -1.45 21.68
CA LEU A 51 4.32 -1.00 21.79
C LEU A 51 4.07 -0.25 23.09
N ALA A 52 4.63 -0.71 24.21
CA ALA A 52 4.51 -0.03 25.50
C ALA A 52 5.14 1.38 25.45
N GLY A 53 6.31 1.52 24.81
CA GLY A 53 6.97 2.82 24.64
C GLY A 53 6.17 3.79 23.74
N GLN A 54 5.60 3.30 22.65
CA GLN A 54 4.75 4.12 21.76
C GLN A 54 3.49 4.65 22.46
N LEU A 55 2.97 3.89 23.43
CA LEU A 55 1.72 4.20 24.12
C LEU A 55 1.92 4.84 25.51
N ASP A 56 3.18 5.02 25.92
CA ASP A 56 3.55 5.50 27.26
C ASP A 56 2.89 4.69 28.38
N VAL A 57 2.91 3.36 28.26
CA VAL A 57 2.37 2.44 29.26
C VAL A 57 3.45 1.49 29.77
N SER A 58 3.18 0.88 30.95
CA SER A 58 4.10 -0.17 31.47
C SER A 58 4.19 -1.35 30.53
N VAL A 59 5.41 -1.89 30.29
CA VAL A 59 5.64 -3.10 29.50
C VAL A 59 4.79 -4.27 30.01
N ARG A 60 4.47 -4.33 31.30
CA ARG A 60 3.59 -5.37 31.88
C ARG A 60 2.13 -5.24 31.46
N THR A 61 1.72 -4.09 30.94
CA THR A 61 0.34 -3.83 30.50
C THR A 61 0.03 -4.52 29.18
N VAL A 62 0.95 -4.48 28.23
CA VAL A 62 0.75 -5.04 26.87
C VAL A 62 0.45 -6.55 26.88
N PRO A 63 1.18 -7.42 27.62
CA PRO A 63 0.83 -8.83 27.72
C PRO A 63 -0.54 -9.13 28.32
N ARG A 64 -1.05 -8.24 29.18
CA ARG A 64 -2.41 -8.39 29.76
C ARG A 64 -3.50 -8.21 28.69
N TRP A 65 -3.27 -7.33 27.71
CA TRP A 65 -4.18 -7.10 26.60
C TRP A 65 -4.21 -8.27 25.59
N GLN A 66 -3.17 -9.10 25.58
CA GLN A 66 -3.06 -10.25 24.68
C GLN A 66 -3.75 -11.52 25.21
N LYS A 67 -4.25 -11.53 26.45
CA LYS A 67 -4.91 -12.70 27.05
C LYS A 67 -6.35 -12.80 26.61
N GLU A 68 -6.78 -14.02 26.23
CA GLU A 68 -8.19 -14.31 25.95
C GLU A 68 -9.02 -14.18 27.23
N GLY A 69 -10.20 -13.54 27.12
CA GLY A 69 -11.07 -13.25 28.27
C GLY A 69 -10.56 -12.10 29.16
N GLY A 70 -9.32 -11.64 28.96
CA GLY A 70 -8.73 -10.49 29.64
C GLY A 70 -8.99 -9.21 28.87
N GLU A 71 -8.86 -8.24 29.48
CA GLU A 71 -8.70 -6.78 29.39
C GLU A 71 -8.64 -6.06 28.04
N ALA A 72 -8.78 -6.68 26.86
CA ALA A 72 -9.25 -5.98 25.67
C ALA A 72 -10.53 -5.17 26.00
N ARG A 73 -11.36 -5.67 26.95
CA ARG A 73 -12.40 -4.90 27.60
C ARG A 73 -11.88 -3.71 28.42
N ASN A 74 -10.64 -3.77 28.91
CA ASN A 74 -10.07 -2.68 29.72
C ASN A 74 -9.40 -1.61 28.89
N ILE A 75 -8.90 -1.92 27.68
CA ILE A 75 -8.54 -0.88 26.70
C ILE A 75 -9.79 -0.06 26.35
N SER A 76 -10.97 -0.67 26.29
CA SER A 76 -12.24 0.04 26.05
C SER A 76 -12.68 0.90 27.21
N ARG A 77 -12.21 0.62 28.44
CA ARG A 77 -12.49 1.38 29.66
C ARG A 77 -11.37 2.35 30.05
N SER A 78 -10.17 2.17 29.48
CA SER A 78 -9.06 3.11 29.63
C SER A 78 -9.36 4.39 28.86
N THR A 79 -8.63 5.44 29.18
CA THR A 79 -8.76 6.78 28.58
C THR A 79 -9.04 6.70 27.08
N PRO A 80 -10.07 7.39 26.56
CA PRO A 80 -10.44 7.31 25.12
C PRO A 80 -9.25 7.52 24.16
N GLY A 81 -8.29 8.37 24.54
CA GLY A 81 -7.08 8.62 23.78
C GLY A 81 -6.18 7.38 23.61
N LEU A 82 -6.06 6.53 24.63
CA LEU A 82 -5.24 5.31 24.55
C LEU A 82 -5.84 4.31 23.56
N ARG A 83 -7.16 4.14 23.58
CA ARG A 83 -7.86 3.26 22.63
C ARG A 83 -7.64 3.72 21.19
N ILE A 84 -7.78 5.03 20.92
CA ILE A 84 -7.55 5.60 19.58
C ILE A 84 -6.11 5.37 19.14
N SER A 85 -5.14 5.56 20.03
CA SER A 85 -3.71 5.33 19.73
C SER A 85 -3.42 3.86 19.43
N VAL A 86 -3.92 2.92 20.22
CA VAL A 86 -3.76 1.48 19.97
C VAL A 86 -4.40 1.08 18.64
N GLN A 87 -5.61 1.58 18.39
CA GLN A 87 -6.32 1.32 17.13
C GLN A 87 -5.58 1.90 15.93
N GLY A 88 -5.03 3.11 16.05
CA GLY A 88 -4.21 3.73 15.02
C GLY A 88 -2.98 2.90 14.67
N ILE A 89 -2.26 2.42 15.69
CA ILE A 89 -1.09 1.55 15.49
C ILE A 89 -1.51 0.23 14.83
N ALA A 90 -2.58 -0.42 15.30
CA ALA A 90 -3.07 -1.66 14.72
C ALA A 90 -3.50 -1.49 13.25
N THR A 91 -4.18 -0.39 12.94
CA THR A 91 -4.57 -0.06 11.56
C THR A 91 -3.36 0.21 10.67
N ALA A 92 -2.37 0.96 11.16
CA ALA A 92 -1.13 1.23 10.41
C ALA A 92 -0.35 -0.06 10.13
N GLN A 93 -0.24 -0.96 11.11
CA GLN A 93 0.41 -2.25 10.94
C GLN A 93 -0.33 -3.15 9.94
N GLN A 94 -1.67 -3.21 10.02
CA GLN A 94 -2.46 -3.97 9.05
C GLN A 94 -2.29 -3.41 7.64
N ARG A 95 -2.25 -2.08 7.50
CA ARG A 95 -1.99 -1.43 6.21
C ARG A 95 -0.60 -1.81 5.66
N ALA A 96 0.43 -1.84 6.48
CA ALA A 96 1.77 -2.28 6.08
C ALA A 96 1.80 -3.75 5.63
N VAL A 97 1.08 -4.64 6.32
CA VAL A 97 0.92 -6.04 5.92
C VAL A 97 0.20 -6.14 4.57
N ASN A 98 -0.89 -5.40 4.37
CA ASN A 98 -1.62 -5.39 3.12
C ASN A 98 -0.76 -4.86 1.95
N ALA A 99 0.03 -3.80 2.19
CA ALA A 99 0.94 -3.22 1.20
C ALA A 99 2.00 -4.24 0.77
N ARG A 100 2.62 -4.95 1.73
CA ARG A 100 3.58 -6.02 1.43
C ARG A 100 2.96 -7.14 0.61
N ALA A 101 1.81 -7.67 1.03
CA ALA A 101 1.11 -8.73 0.31
C ALA A 101 0.67 -8.29 -1.10
N PHE A 102 0.25 -7.04 -1.26
CA PHE A 102 -0.06 -6.47 -2.56
C PHE A 102 1.19 -6.41 -3.45
N ARG A 103 2.30 -5.90 -2.92
CA ARG A 103 3.58 -5.83 -3.63
C ARG A 103 4.07 -7.20 -4.09
N GLU A 104 4.09 -8.19 -3.19
CA GLU A 104 4.47 -9.58 -3.50
C GLU A 104 3.62 -10.13 -4.64
N ARG A 105 2.30 -9.95 -4.58
CA ARG A 105 1.40 -10.39 -5.64
C ARG A 105 1.68 -9.71 -6.98
N VAL A 106 1.88 -8.38 -6.99
CA VAL A 106 2.20 -7.65 -8.22
C VAL A 106 3.54 -8.08 -8.80
N GLN A 107 4.54 -8.31 -7.95
CA GLN A 107 5.86 -8.81 -8.40
C GLN A 107 5.79 -10.21 -8.99
N GLU A 108 4.94 -11.09 -8.43
CA GLU A 108 4.78 -12.46 -8.93
C GLU A 108 3.90 -12.56 -10.17
N GLN A 109 2.84 -11.77 -10.24
CA GLN A 109 1.78 -11.94 -11.24
C GLN A 109 1.71 -10.80 -12.27
N GLY A 110 2.43 -9.67 -12.05
CA GLY A 110 2.26 -8.48 -12.86
C GLY A 110 0.88 -7.83 -12.70
N LEU A 111 0.54 -6.96 -13.64
CA LEU A 111 -0.77 -6.29 -13.72
C LEU A 111 -1.34 -6.38 -15.13
N ASP A 112 -2.62 -6.71 -15.20
CA ASP A 112 -3.39 -6.60 -16.44
C ASP A 112 -4.07 -5.23 -16.50
N VAL A 113 -3.79 -4.49 -17.56
CA VAL A 113 -4.41 -3.19 -17.85
C VAL A 113 -5.46 -3.37 -18.94
N GLU A 114 -6.68 -2.91 -18.67
CA GLU A 114 -7.76 -2.97 -19.64
C GLU A 114 -7.52 -2.01 -20.81
N PRO A 115 -8.11 -2.31 -22.00
CA PRO A 115 -8.00 -1.44 -23.15
C PRO A 115 -8.49 -0.03 -22.82
N CYS A 116 -7.69 0.97 -23.09
CA CYS A 116 -8.08 2.36 -22.87
C CYS A 116 -7.45 3.31 -23.87
N ARG A 117 -7.87 4.56 -23.83
CA ARG A 117 -7.31 5.63 -24.64
C ARG A 117 -6.49 6.55 -23.75
N VAL A 118 -5.26 6.82 -24.17
CA VAL A 118 -4.31 7.66 -23.42
C VAL A 118 -3.83 8.84 -24.27
N MET A 119 -3.39 9.88 -23.62
CA MET A 119 -2.66 10.99 -24.23
C MET A 119 -1.17 10.76 -24.03
N VAL A 120 -0.46 10.51 -25.11
CA VAL A 120 0.99 10.28 -25.12
C VAL A 120 1.68 11.53 -25.63
N LYS A 121 2.67 12.00 -24.88
CA LYS A 121 3.59 13.06 -25.31
C LYS A 121 4.94 12.45 -25.62
N VAL A 122 5.40 12.62 -26.84
CA VAL A 122 6.77 12.32 -27.27
C VAL A 122 7.61 13.57 -27.08
N TYR A 123 8.78 13.46 -26.50
CA TYR A 123 9.61 14.62 -26.09
C TYR A 123 9.98 15.54 -27.27
N ASN A 124 10.09 14.98 -28.47
CA ASN A 124 10.41 15.76 -29.67
C ASN A 124 9.17 16.34 -30.38
N GLU A 125 7.97 16.17 -29.82
CA GLU A 125 6.73 16.69 -30.40
C GLU A 125 6.14 17.83 -29.54
N ASP A 126 5.65 18.88 -30.18
CA ASP A 126 5.04 20.01 -29.48
C ASP A 126 3.68 19.68 -28.86
N ARG A 127 3.03 18.61 -29.28
CA ARG A 127 1.66 18.25 -28.87
C ARG A 127 1.56 16.77 -28.48
N ALA A 128 0.86 16.53 -27.37
CA ALA A 128 0.43 15.19 -27.03
C ALA A 128 -0.62 14.67 -28.04
N ARG A 129 -0.56 13.38 -28.33
CA ARG A 129 -1.48 12.71 -29.25
C ARG A 129 -2.27 11.61 -28.54
N PRO A 130 -3.56 11.46 -28.88
CA PRO A 130 -4.33 10.34 -28.37
C PRO A 130 -3.85 9.02 -28.99
N ARG A 131 -3.68 8.00 -28.14
CA ARG A 131 -3.39 6.63 -28.54
C ARG A 131 -4.41 5.70 -27.91
N SER A 132 -4.85 4.70 -28.68
CA SER A 132 -5.63 3.60 -28.14
C SER A 132 -4.69 2.45 -27.83
N ILE A 133 -4.59 2.07 -26.59
CA ILE A 133 -3.77 0.94 -26.13
C ILE A 133 -4.74 -0.20 -25.85
N GLY A 134 -4.46 -1.38 -26.43
CA GLY A 134 -5.22 -2.60 -26.16
C GLY A 134 -4.97 -3.13 -24.76
N ALA A 135 -5.56 -4.26 -24.43
CA ALA A 135 -5.23 -4.96 -23.19
C ALA A 135 -3.75 -5.29 -23.14
N GLN A 136 -3.10 -5.00 -22.03
CA GLN A 136 -1.66 -5.22 -21.84
C GLN A 136 -1.44 -5.90 -20.50
N HIS A 137 -0.45 -6.79 -20.47
CA HIS A 137 0.10 -7.33 -19.25
C HIS A 137 1.46 -6.69 -18.99
N ILE A 138 1.63 -6.06 -17.82
CA ILE A 138 2.89 -5.44 -17.40
C ILE A 138 3.51 -6.34 -16.33
N GLY A 139 4.74 -6.80 -16.55
CA GLY A 139 5.45 -7.67 -15.62
C GLY A 139 5.76 -6.99 -14.27
N GLY A 140 5.99 -7.80 -13.24
CA GLY A 140 6.19 -7.28 -11.88
C GLY A 140 7.48 -6.46 -11.74
N ASP A 141 8.52 -6.83 -12.47
CA ASP A 141 9.82 -6.16 -12.42
C ASP A 141 9.72 -4.72 -12.96
N GLU A 142 8.96 -4.52 -14.05
CA GLU A 142 8.73 -3.22 -14.66
C GLU A 142 7.91 -2.29 -13.73
N LEU A 143 7.11 -2.88 -12.84
CA LEU A 143 6.25 -2.14 -11.92
C LEU A 143 6.93 -1.75 -10.60
N THR A 144 8.14 -2.24 -10.34
CA THR A 144 8.84 -2.01 -9.05
C THR A 144 8.98 -0.53 -8.74
N ALA A 145 9.41 0.29 -9.70
CA ALA A 145 9.58 1.74 -9.49
C ALA A 145 8.26 2.45 -9.22
N ALA A 146 7.17 2.02 -9.87
CA ALA A 146 5.84 2.59 -9.64
C ALA A 146 5.31 2.23 -8.23
N LEU A 147 5.55 1.00 -7.77
CA LEU A 147 5.19 0.57 -6.42
C LEU A 147 5.98 1.33 -5.35
N ASP A 148 7.30 1.52 -5.53
CA ASP A 148 8.14 2.29 -4.62
C ASP A 148 7.64 3.73 -4.48
N ALA A 149 7.29 4.36 -5.59
CA ALA A 149 6.74 5.71 -5.61
C ALA A 149 5.37 5.79 -4.89
N LEU A 150 4.46 4.83 -5.13
CA LEU A 150 3.16 4.76 -4.44
C LEU A 150 3.33 4.57 -2.93
N GLU A 151 4.22 3.69 -2.49
CA GLU A 151 4.53 3.46 -1.08
C GLU A 151 5.14 4.70 -0.42
N GLY A 152 5.96 5.45 -1.15
CA GLY A 152 6.53 6.72 -0.74
C GLY A 152 5.56 7.92 -0.79
N GLY A 153 4.35 7.74 -1.35
CA GLY A 153 3.37 8.81 -1.55
C GLY A 153 3.70 9.75 -2.72
N ASP A 154 4.67 9.40 -3.55
CA ASP A 154 5.01 10.13 -4.77
C ASP A 154 4.10 9.73 -5.93
N VAL A 155 2.94 10.36 -5.98
CA VAL A 155 1.91 10.09 -6.99
C VAL A 155 2.39 10.42 -8.40
N ALA A 156 3.18 11.48 -8.57
CA ALA A 156 3.71 11.89 -9.86
C ALA A 156 4.77 10.92 -10.36
N GLY A 157 5.71 10.53 -9.50
CA GLY A 157 6.72 9.51 -9.81
C GLY A 157 6.09 8.14 -10.12
N ALA A 158 5.01 7.77 -9.43
CA ALA A 158 4.27 6.55 -9.71
C ALA A 158 3.63 6.57 -11.11
N ALA A 159 3.02 7.70 -11.49
CA ALA A 159 2.44 7.85 -12.83
C ALA A 159 3.50 7.78 -13.93
N GLU A 160 4.65 8.42 -13.72
CA GLU A 160 5.76 8.40 -14.68
C GLU A 160 6.32 6.98 -14.84
N ALA A 161 6.63 6.29 -13.73
CA ALA A 161 7.20 4.96 -13.75
C ALA A 161 6.23 3.94 -14.37
N PHE A 162 4.96 3.98 -13.97
CA PHE A 162 3.92 3.11 -14.54
C PHE A 162 3.69 3.40 -16.03
N GLY A 163 3.60 4.69 -16.40
CA GLY A 163 3.40 5.10 -17.78
C GLY A 163 4.55 4.64 -18.70
N ARG A 164 5.78 4.68 -18.20
CA ARG A 164 6.96 4.16 -18.92
C ARG A 164 6.86 2.66 -19.12
N ALA A 165 6.66 1.89 -18.06
CA ALA A 165 6.49 0.44 -18.12
C ALA A 165 5.37 0.03 -19.11
N TRP A 166 4.28 0.78 -19.10
CA TRP A 166 3.15 0.54 -20.00
C TRP A 166 3.48 0.82 -21.47
N LEU A 167 4.21 1.92 -21.75
CA LEU A 167 4.65 2.26 -23.10
C LEU A 167 5.70 1.28 -23.64
N ASP A 168 6.59 0.80 -22.79
CA ASP A 168 7.59 -0.23 -23.13
C ASP A 168 6.90 -1.52 -23.60
N VAL A 169 5.91 -2.01 -22.84
CA VAL A 169 5.12 -3.18 -23.23
C VAL A 169 4.29 -2.93 -24.50
N TYR A 170 3.86 -1.70 -24.73
CA TYR A 170 3.15 -1.31 -25.95
C TYR A 170 4.07 -1.22 -27.19
N GLY A 171 5.39 -1.32 -27.00
CA GLY A 171 6.39 -1.26 -28.07
C GLY A 171 6.82 0.16 -28.42
N MET A 172 6.86 1.03 -27.43
CA MET A 172 7.39 2.41 -27.51
C MET A 172 8.64 2.58 -26.66
N ASP A 173 9.36 1.51 -26.42
CA ASP A 173 10.60 1.45 -25.63
C ASP A 173 11.74 2.28 -26.24
N ASP A 174 11.80 2.37 -27.57
CA ASP A 174 12.80 3.16 -28.31
C ASP A 174 12.46 4.66 -28.41
N VAL A 175 11.31 5.09 -27.87
CA VAL A 175 10.81 6.47 -28.00
C VAL A 175 10.76 7.12 -26.63
N ASP A 176 11.43 8.24 -26.49
CA ASP A 176 11.32 9.07 -25.29
C ASP A 176 9.91 9.71 -25.21
N ALA A 177 8.98 8.99 -24.60
CA ALA A 177 7.57 9.30 -24.53
C ALA A 177 7.04 9.16 -23.10
N THR A 178 5.97 9.85 -22.79
CA THR A 178 5.28 9.73 -21.50
C THR A 178 3.76 9.75 -21.69
N ILE A 179 3.05 9.01 -20.85
CA ILE A 179 1.60 9.11 -20.72
C ILE A 179 1.31 10.28 -19.81
N ILE A 180 0.61 11.29 -20.31
CA ILE A 180 0.27 12.50 -19.55
C ILE A 180 -1.18 12.47 -19.04
N ASP A 181 -2.04 11.62 -19.60
CA ASP A 181 -3.44 11.55 -19.22
C ASP A 181 -4.11 10.28 -19.73
N VAL A 182 -5.18 9.85 -19.07
CA VAL A 182 -6.07 8.78 -19.50
C VAL A 182 -7.41 9.37 -19.95
N VAL A 183 -7.81 9.05 -21.17
CA VAL A 183 -9.09 9.51 -21.72
C VAL A 183 -10.18 8.50 -21.35
N GLY A 184 -10.89 8.76 -20.28
CA GLY A 184 -11.92 7.86 -19.74
C GLY A 184 -11.58 7.36 -18.36
N THR A 185 -11.95 6.12 -18.06
CA THR A 185 -11.66 5.46 -16.78
C THR A 185 -10.46 4.55 -16.95
N PHE A 186 -9.43 4.75 -16.11
CA PHE A 186 -8.35 3.79 -15.98
C PHE A 186 -8.84 2.57 -15.20
N SER A 187 -8.64 1.40 -15.74
CA SER A 187 -8.92 0.14 -15.07
C SER A 187 -7.71 -0.78 -15.21
N ALA A 188 -7.17 -1.16 -14.08
CA ALA A 188 -6.15 -2.19 -13.97
C ALA A 188 -6.56 -3.17 -12.89
N ASN A 189 -6.21 -4.43 -13.08
CA ASN A 189 -6.48 -5.48 -12.09
C ASN A 189 -5.46 -5.39 -10.95
N LEU A 190 -5.48 -4.24 -10.26
CA LEU A 190 -4.63 -3.94 -9.11
C LEU A 190 -5.00 -4.78 -7.89
#